data_ffb4e6cc55e56886c517cd23028b8f6b
#
_entry.id   ffb4e6cc55e56886c517cd23028b8f6b
#
_cell.length_a   1.000
_cell.length_b   1.000
_cell.length_c   1.000
_cell.angle_alpha   90.00
_cell.angle_beta   90.00
_cell.angle_gamma   90.00
#
_symmetry.space_group_name_H-M   'P 1'
#
loop_
_entity.id
_entity.type
_entity.pdbx_description
1 polymer ?
#
loop_
_entity_poly.entity_id
_entity_poly.type
_entity_poly.pdbx_seq_one_letter_code
_entity_poly.pdbx_strand_id
1 'polypeptide(L)'
;GTPLNIWECECGHQLSVGSIAELREMSDNCPEDIELHRPYIDEVEIPCPHCGKTMRRVPEVIDCWFDSGAMPFAQHHYPFENKELFEQQFPAQFISEAVDQTRGWFYSLMAESTLLFNKAPYENVIVLGHVQDENGQKMSKSKGNAVDPFEALEKYGADAIRWYFYINSAPWLPNRFHGKAVQEGQRKFMGTLWNTYAFFVLYANIDNFDATKYALEYEKLPVMDKWLLSRLNTLVKTVDESLEHYRIPEAARALD
;
A
#
# COMPACT_ATOMS: atom_id res chain seq x y z
N GLY A 1 6.35 10.34 -16.76
CA GLY A 1 5.07 9.72 -17.17
C GLY A 1 5.24 8.81 -18.37
N THR A 2 4.27 7.98 -18.63
CA THR A 2 4.27 7.02 -19.75
C THR A 2 4.12 7.77 -21.09
N PRO A 3 5.08 7.68 -22.03
CA PRO A 3 4.98 8.29 -23.33
C PRO A 3 3.81 7.73 -24.15
N LEU A 4 3.09 8.60 -24.88
CA LEU A 4 2.08 8.13 -25.82
C LEU A 4 2.77 7.36 -26.97
N ASN A 5 2.22 6.22 -27.32
CA ASN A 5 2.72 5.33 -28.37
C ASN A 5 2.22 5.77 -29.77
N ILE A 6 2.26 7.08 -30.05
CA ILE A 6 1.77 7.68 -31.30
C ILE A 6 2.94 8.32 -32.03
N TRP A 7 3.13 7.95 -33.30
CA TRP A 7 4.04 8.59 -34.23
C TRP A 7 3.27 9.42 -35.25
N GLU A 8 3.76 10.60 -35.54
CA GLU A 8 3.12 11.55 -36.46
C GLU A 8 4.06 11.96 -37.58
N CYS A 9 3.51 12.08 -38.77
CA CYS A 9 4.20 12.55 -39.97
C CYS A 9 3.79 14.00 -40.30
N GLU A 10 4.70 14.78 -40.90
CA GLU A 10 4.39 16.09 -41.45
C GLU A 10 3.22 16.08 -42.44
N CYS A 11 2.90 14.96 -43.07
CA CYS A 11 1.73 14.84 -43.96
C CYS A 11 0.40 14.67 -43.21
N GLY A 12 0.41 14.70 -41.88
CA GLY A 12 -0.76 14.52 -41.00
C GLY A 12 -1.14 13.05 -40.74
N HIS A 13 -0.37 12.10 -41.25
CA HIS A 13 -0.59 10.67 -40.94
C HIS A 13 -0.12 10.36 -39.52
N GLN A 14 -0.97 9.70 -38.76
CA GLN A 14 -0.66 9.24 -37.40
C GLN A 14 -0.73 7.71 -37.35
N LEU A 15 0.13 7.12 -36.54
CA LEU A 15 0.25 5.69 -36.32
C LEU A 15 0.39 5.41 -34.82
N SER A 16 -0.41 4.51 -34.29
CA SER A 16 -0.26 3.98 -32.94
C SER A 16 0.39 2.62 -32.98
N VAL A 17 1.49 2.44 -32.23
CA VAL A 17 2.27 1.21 -32.19
C VAL A 17 1.86 0.38 -30.97
N GLY A 18 1.44 -0.85 -31.17
CA GLY A 18 0.85 -1.69 -30.13
C GLY A 18 1.85 -2.54 -29.31
N SER A 19 3.10 -2.67 -29.77
CA SER A 19 4.12 -3.49 -29.08
C SER A 19 5.54 -3.10 -29.46
N ILE A 20 6.52 -3.49 -28.63
CA ILE A 20 7.95 -3.34 -28.94
C ILE A 20 8.32 -4.13 -30.21
N ALA A 21 7.75 -5.30 -30.39
CA ALA A 21 7.98 -6.12 -31.59
C ALA A 21 7.52 -5.38 -32.85
N GLU A 22 6.33 -4.82 -32.85
CA GLU A 22 5.79 -4.01 -33.95
C GLU A 22 6.65 -2.76 -34.20
N LEU A 23 7.08 -2.07 -33.13
CA LEU A 23 7.96 -0.90 -33.24
C LEU A 23 9.28 -1.25 -33.95
N ARG A 24 9.87 -2.38 -33.59
CA ARG A 24 11.13 -2.88 -34.19
C ARG A 24 10.96 -3.30 -35.65
N GLU A 25 9.80 -3.87 -36.01
CA GLU A 25 9.51 -4.20 -37.41
C GLU A 25 9.32 -2.96 -38.29
N MET A 26 8.83 -1.87 -37.69
CA MET A 26 8.54 -0.61 -38.40
C MET A 26 9.71 0.36 -38.43
N SER A 27 10.70 0.19 -37.59
CA SER A 27 11.81 1.13 -37.38
C SER A 27 13.17 0.50 -37.66
N ASP A 28 14.01 1.21 -38.42
CA ASP A 28 15.39 0.79 -38.70
C ASP A 28 16.36 1.13 -37.56
N ASN A 29 15.95 1.98 -36.60
CA ASN A 29 16.81 2.49 -35.54
C ASN A 29 16.33 2.13 -34.11
N CYS A 30 15.34 1.24 -33.95
CA CYS A 30 14.88 0.81 -32.64
C CYS A 30 15.84 -0.22 -32.01
N PRO A 31 16.46 0.06 -30.85
CA PRO A 31 17.36 -0.88 -30.16
C PRO A 31 16.62 -2.16 -29.70
N GLU A 32 17.38 -3.24 -29.49
CA GLU A 32 16.81 -4.51 -28.97
C GLU A 32 16.28 -4.38 -27.55
N ASP A 33 16.96 -3.56 -26.74
CA ASP A 33 16.69 -3.28 -25.33
C ASP A 33 16.13 -1.87 -25.12
N ILE A 34 15.27 -1.42 -26.06
CA ILE A 34 14.71 -0.05 -26.02
C ILE A 34 14.08 0.25 -24.66
N GLU A 35 14.52 1.36 -24.07
CA GLU A 35 13.89 1.97 -22.90
C GLU A 35 12.70 2.82 -23.36
N LEU A 36 11.48 2.48 -22.89
CA LEU A 36 10.24 3.13 -23.35
C LEU A 36 9.98 4.52 -22.73
N HIS A 37 10.84 4.97 -21.80
CA HIS A 37 10.74 6.32 -21.25
C HIS A 37 11.47 7.37 -22.12
N ARG A 38 11.10 8.61 -21.91
CA ARG A 38 11.82 9.75 -22.50
C ARG A 38 13.20 9.90 -21.85
N PRO A 39 14.24 10.30 -22.59
CA PRO A 39 14.22 10.70 -24.01
C PRO A 39 14.35 9.55 -25.01
N TYR A 40 14.63 8.33 -24.58
CA TYR A 40 15.06 7.21 -25.44
C TYR A 40 14.04 6.84 -26.51
N ILE A 41 12.77 6.72 -26.15
CA ILE A 41 11.70 6.39 -27.08
C ILE A 41 11.46 7.48 -28.13
N ASP A 42 11.81 8.74 -27.83
CA ASP A 42 11.67 9.88 -28.74
C ASP A 42 12.67 9.85 -29.90
N GLU A 43 13.74 9.04 -29.77
CA GLU A 43 14.78 8.88 -30.79
C GLU A 43 14.40 7.83 -31.86
N VAL A 44 13.36 7.04 -31.60
CA VAL A 44 12.89 6.02 -32.54
C VAL A 44 12.07 6.64 -33.65
N GLU A 45 12.50 6.45 -34.88
CA GLU A 45 11.89 6.97 -36.10
C GLU A 45 11.25 5.85 -36.91
N ILE A 46 10.09 6.13 -37.52
CA ILE A 46 9.34 5.18 -38.35
C ILE A 46 9.17 5.79 -39.74
N PRO A 47 9.44 5.10 -40.84
CA PRO A 47 9.10 5.58 -42.18
C PRO A 47 7.56 5.63 -42.34
N CYS A 48 7.05 6.75 -42.80
CA CYS A 48 5.62 6.94 -43.00
C CYS A 48 5.09 6.02 -44.11
N PRO A 49 4.14 5.14 -43.85
CA PRO A 49 3.58 4.25 -44.88
C PRO A 49 2.80 5.00 -45.96
N HIS A 50 2.41 6.25 -45.72
CA HIS A 50 1.62 7.05 -46.65
C HIS A 50 2.49 7.89 -47.61
N CYS A 51 3.60 8.48 -47.14
CA CYS A 51 4.41 9.39 -47.94
C CYS A 51 5.92 9.10 -47.93
N GLY A 52 6.38 8.10 -47.19
CA GLY A 52 7.78 7.70 -47.10
C GLY A 52 8.68 8.64 -46.26
N LYS A 53 8.16 9.76 -45.73
CA LYS A 53 8.92 10.65 -44.85
C LYS A 53 9.03 10.05 -43.44
N THR A 54 9.98 10.54 -42.67
CA THR A 54 10.18 10.14 -41.27
C THR A 54 9.01 10.61 -40.39
N MET A 55 8.44 9.70 -39.62
CA MET A 55 7.51 9.94 -38.52
C MET A 55 8.28 10.03 -37.21
N ARG A 56 7.86 10.92 -36.33
CA ARG A 56 8.41 11.06 -34.98
C ARG A 56 7.31 10.88 -33.95
N ARG A 57 7.68 10.36 -32.79
CA ARG A 57 6.73 10.22 -31.69
C ARG A 57 6.25 11.60 -31.22
N VAL A 58 4.97 11.72 -30.91
CA VAL A 58 4.42 12.94 -30.30
C VAL A 58 5.05 13.16 -28.92
N PRO A 59 5.36 14.42 -28.51
CA PRO A 59 6.11 14.67 -27.27
C PRO A 59 5.30 14.42 -25.99
N GLU A 60 4.00 14.25 -26.11
CA GLU A 60 3.07 14.10 -25.00
C GLU A 60 3.28 12.77 -24.27
N VAL A 61 2.89 12.79 -22.99
CA VAL A 61 2.83 11.61 -22.13
C VAL A 61 1.39 11.43 -21.65
N ILE A 62 1.07 10.21 -21.25
CA ILE A 62 -0.23 9.90 -20.63
C ILE A 62 -0.37 10.68 -19.30
N ASP A 63 -1.58 11.03 -18.94
CA ASP A 63 -1.90 11.62 -17.63
C ASP A 63 -1.51 10.65 -16.50
N CYS A 64 -0.82 11.15 -15.48
CA CYS A 64 -0.34 10.33 -14.36
C CYS A 64 -1.48 9.68 -13.55
N TRP A 65 -2.67 10.26 -13.58
CA TRP A 65 -3.85 9.68 -12.94
C TRP A 65 -4.39 8.48 -13.72
N PHE A 66 -4.23 8.48 -15.03
CA PHE A 66 -4.50 7.29 -15.84
C PHE A 66 -3.51 6.17 -15.51
N ASP A 67 -2.20 6.45 -15.49
CA ASP A 67 -1.19 5.46 -15.12
C ASP A 67 -1.50 4.83 -13.74
N SER A 68 -1.87 5.65 -12.75
CA SER A 68 -2.19 5.18 -11.41
C SER A 68 -3.51 4.40 -11.34
N GLY A 69 -4.49 4.78 -12.16
CA GLY A 69 -5.78 4.10 -12.27
C GLY A 69 -5.69 2.75 -12.99
N ALA A 70 -4.73 2.63 -13.92
CA ALA A 70 -4.45 1.40 -14.67
C ALA A 70 -3.73 0.32 -13.83
N MET A 71 -3.18 0.66 -12.65
CA MET A 71 -2.36 -0.23 -11.84
C MET A 71 -2.96 -1.63 -11.62
N PRO A 72 -4.26 -1.82 -11.31
CA PRO A 72 -4.80 -3.14 -11.03
C PRO A 72 -4.61 -4.17 -12.14
N PHE A 73 -4.59 -3.74 -13.39
CA PHE A 73 -4.42 -4.61 -14.56
C PHE A 73 -3.07 -4.45 -15.23
N ALA A 74 -2.50 -3.25 -15.26
CA ALA A 74 -1.22 -2.98 -15.89
C ALA A 74 -0.05 -3.72 -15.19
N GLN A 75 -0.06 -3.82 -13.85
CA GLN A 75 0.97 -4.57 -13.09
C GLN A 75 1.06 -6.05 -13.48
N HIS A 76 -0.01 -6.62 -14.00
CA HIS A 76 -0.08 -8.01 -14.46
C HIS A 76 0.17 -8.17 -15.95
N HIS A 77 0.35 -7.08 -16.68
CA HIS A 77 0.36 -7.03 -18.14
C HIS A 77 -0.90 -7.68 -18.75
N TYR A 78 -2.03 -7.52 -18.06
CA TYR A 78 -3.33 -8.00 -18.52
C TYR A 78 -3.79 -7.20 -19.76
N PRO A 79 -4.39 -7.84 -20.78
CA PRO A 79 -4.85 -9.25 -20.86
C PRO A 79 -3.83 -10.23 -21.47
N PHE A 80 -2.60 -9.79 -21.75
CA PHE A 80 -1.61 -10.56 -22.52
C PHE A 80 -0.89 -11.59 -21.65
N GLU A 81 -0.69 -11.27 -20.36
CA GLU A 81 -0.03 -12.13 -19.38
C GLU A 81 -0.82 -12.19 -18.08
N ASN A 82 -0.52 -13.15 -17.22
CA ASN A 82 -1.01 -13.27 -15.83
C ASN A 82 -2.54 -13.13 -15.66
N LYS A 83 -3.32 -13.55 -16.67
CA LYS A 83 -4.77 -13.38 -16.66
C LYS A 83 -5.44 -14.03 -15.46
N GLU A 84 -5.07 -15.28 -15.14
CA GLU A 84 -5.64 -16.00 -13.99
C GLU A 84 -5.33 -15.30 -12.66
N LEU A 85 -4.11 -14.78 -12.50
CA LEU A 85 -3.70 -14.04 -11.31
C LEU A 85 -4.51 -12.75 -11.16
N PHE A 86 -4.68 -12.00 -12.25
CA PHE A 86 -5.53 -10.81 -12.27
C PHE A 86 -6.97 -11.15 -11.87
N GLU A 87 -7.57 -12.17 -12.48
CA GLU A 87 -8.95 -12.57 -12.19
C GLU A 87 -9.17 -13.01 -10.74
N GLN A 88 -8.15 -13.55 -10.06
CA GLN A 88 -8.18 -13.91 -8.65
C GLN A 88 -8.03 -12.71 -7.71
N GLN A 89 -7.33 -11.65 -8.14
CA GLN A 89 -7.01 -10.49 -7.31
C GLN A 89 -7.86 -9.25 -7.61
N PHE A 90 -8.71 -9.32 -8.62
CA PHE A 90 -9.56 -8.21 -9.03
C PHE A 90 -11.05 -8.51 -8.84
N PRO A 91 -11.79 -7.68 -8.10
CA PRO A 91 -11.34 -6.44 -7.44
C PRO A 91 -10.44 -6.70 -6.23
N ALA A 92 -9.66 -5.68 -5.84
CA ALA A 92 -8.89 -5.75 -4.61
C ALA A 92 -9.82 -5.85 -3.39
N GLN A 93 -9.51 -6.71 -2.43
CA GLN A 93 -10.32 -6.84 -1.20
C GLN A 93 -10.30 -5.56 -0.37
N PHE A 94 -9.19 -4.82 -0.41
CA PHE A 94 -8.99 -3.65 0.41
C PHE A 94 -7.99 -2.68 -0.21
N ILE A 95 -8.30 -1.37 -0.15
CA ILE A 95 -7.37 -0.27 -0.39
C ILE A 95 -7.48 0.78 0.70
N SER A 96 -6.43 1.59 0.90
CA SER A 96 -6.44 2.69 1.87
C SER A 96 -5.54 3.82 1.42
N GLU A 97 -6.07 5.02 1.44
CA GLU A 97 -5.37 6.29 1.23
C GLU A 97 -6.14 7.44 1.88
N ALA A 98 -5.59 8.66 1.85
CA ALA A 98 -6.21 9.83 2.45
C ALA A 98 -7.42 10.36 1.65
N VAL A 99 -8.22 11.19 2.29
CA VAL A 99 -9.51 11.72 1.78
C VAL A 99 -9.37 12.54 0.48
N ASP A 100 -8.22 13.12 0.22
CA ASP A 100 -7.94 13.86 -1.02
C ASP A 100 -7.97 12.96 -2.26
N GLN A 101 -7.76 11.65 -2.10
CA GLN A 101 -7.79 10.67 -3.19
C GLN A 101 -9.19 10.37 -3.73
N THR A 102 -10.24 10.93 -3.14
CA THR A 102 -11.59 10.98 -3.75
C THR A 102 -11.62 11.78 -5.03
N ARG A 103 -10.64 12.66 -5.25
CA ARG A 103 -10.41 13.43 -6.49
C ARG A 103 -9.03 13.13 -7.09
N GLY A 104 -8.56 11.91 -6.93
CA GLY A 104 -7.27 11.43 -7.41
C GLY A 104 -7.35 9.93 -7.68
N TRP A 105 -6.60 9.14 -6.93
CA TRP A 105 -6.44 7.71 -7.17
C TRP A 105 -7.75 6.90 -7.08
N PHE A 106 -8.58 7.14 -6.05
CA PHE A 106 -9.86 6.43 -5.94
C PHE A 106 -10.77 6.70 -7.14
N TYR A 107 -10.76 7.94 -7.64
CA TYR A 107 -11.54 8.33 -8.81
C TYR A 107 -11.01 7.66 -10.09
N SER A 108 -9.71 7.73 -10.37
CA SER A 108 -9.13 7.14 -11.59
C SER A 108 -9.27 5.61 -11.60
N LEU A 109 -9.03 4.93 -10.47
CA LEU A 109 -9.29 3.50 -10.33
C LEU A 109 -10.75 3.15 -10.70
N MET A 110 -11.71 3.88 -10.14
CA MET A 110 -13.13 3.64 -10.37
C MET A 110 -13.53 3.92 -11.83
N ALA A 111 -13.04 5.01 -12.42
CA ALA A 111 -13.36 5.40 -13.78
C ALA A 111 -12.86 4.35 -14.78
N GLU A 112 -11.59 3.98 -14.71
CA GLU A 112 -10.99 3.02 -15.65
C GLU A 112 -11.57 1.62 -15.49
N SER A 113 -11.71 1.16 -14.25
CA SER A 113 -12.29 -0.15 -13.97
C SER A 113 -13.75 -0.25 -14.47
N THR A 114 -14.52 0.80 -14.28
CA THR A 114 -15.90 0.82 -14.77
C THR A 114 -15.96 0.81 -16.29
N LEU A 115 -15.11 1.57 -16.96
CA LEU A 115 -15.06 1.64 -18.42
C LEU A 115 -14.60 0.33 -19.06
N LEU A 116 -13.59 -0.34 -18.47
CA LEU A 116 -12.98 -1.53 -19.04
C LEU A 116 -13.69 -2.82 -18.63
N PHE A 117 -14.13 -2.92 -17.37
CA PHE A 117 -14.64 -4.17 -16.79
C PHE A 117 -16.09 -4.08 -16.32
N ASN A 118 -16.71 -2.90 -16.34
CA ASN A 118 -18.03 -2.65 -15.76
C ASN A 118 -18.15 -3.14 -14.29
N LYS A 119 -17.07 -2.96 -13.54
CA LYS A 119 -16.90 -3.49 -12.17
C LYS A 119 -16.11 -2.50 -11.32
N ALA A 120 -16.42 -2.43 -10.02
CA ALA A 120 -15.62 -1.66 -9.08
C ALA A 120 -14.22 -2.28 -8.92
N PRO A 121 -13.14 -1.48 -8.75
CA PRO A 121 -11.77 -1.98 -8.64
C PRO A 121 -11.41 -2.50 -7.25
N TYR A 122 -12.22 -2.25 -6.24
CA TYR A 122 -12.03 -2.66 -4.84
C TYR A 122 -13.36 -2.95 -4.16
N GLU A 123 -13.33 -3.82 -3.16
CA GLU A 123 -14.50 -4.18 -2.34
C GLU A 123 -14.63 -3.28 -1.12
N ASN A 124 -13.49 -2.95 -0.49
CA ASN A 124 -13.44 -2.11 0.70
C ASN A 124 -12.40 -1.00 0.54
N VAL A 125 -12.70 0.16 1.10
CA VAL A 125 -11.77 1.29 1.18
C VAL A 125 -11.83 1.94 2.54
N ILE A 126 -10.67 2.12 3.18
CA ILE A 126 -10.54 2.98 4.36
C ILE A 126 -9.94 4.31 3.91
N VAL A 127 -10.75 5.36 4.03
CA VAL A 127 -10.36 6.73 3.71
C VAL A 127 -9.76 7.38 4.95
N LEU A 128 -8.44 7.62 4.93
CA LEU A 128 -7.72 8.13 6.10
C LEU A 128 -8.00 9.61 6.37
N GLY A 129 -8.22 9.95 7.63
CA GLY A 129 -8.29 11.32 8.11
C GLY A 129 -6.92 12.00 8.14
N HIS A 130 -6.92 13.33 8.19
CA HIS A 130 -5.67 14.09 8.26
C HIS A 130 -4.94 13.91 9.58
N VAL A 131 -3.61 13.84 9.51
CA VAL A 131 -2.75 13.95 10.70
C VAL A 131 -2.57 15.45 11.04
N GLN A 132 -2.88 15.80 12.27
CA GLN A 132 -2.82 17.16 12.83
C GLN A 132 -1.69 17.26 13.85
N ASP A 133 -1.27 18.49 14.16
CA ASP A 133 -0.35 18.72 15.27
C ASP A 133 -1.02 18.45 16.65
N GLU A 134 -0.28 18.56 17.73
CA GLU A 134 -0.77 18.31 19.09
C GLU A 134 -1.96 19.22 19.49
N ASN A 135 -2.10 20.38 18.86
CA ASN A 135 -3.18 21.34 19.10
C ASN A 135 -4.39 21.11 18.17
N GLY A 136 -4.34 20.10 17.30
CA GLY A 136 -5.40 19.82 16.33
C GLY A 136 -5.39 20.75 15.12
N GLN A 137 -4.26 21.41 14.84
CA GLN A 137 -4.10 22.26 13.65
C GLN A 137 -3.54 21.44 12.49
N LYS A 138 -3.96 21.78 11.28
CA LYS A 138 -3.39 21.17 10.05
C LYS A 138 -1.89 21.48 10.01
N MET A 139 -1.08 20.43 9.88
CA MET A 139 0.36 20.55 9.69
C MET A 139 0.68 21.19 8.35
N SER A 140 1.62 22.13 8.35
CA SER A 140 2.19 22.70 7.12
C SER A 140 3.61 23.17 7.34
N LYS A 141 4.46 23.03 6.32
CA LYS A 141 5.85 23.52 6.37
C LYS A 141 5.91 25.03 6.60
N SER A 142 4.99 25.79 6.02
CA SER A 142 4.94 27.24 6.16
C SER A 142 4.59 27.73 7.58
N LYS A 143 3.89 26.91 8.37
CA LYS A 143 3.55 27.23 9.77
C LYS A 143 4.59 26.71 10.77
N GLY A 144 5.57 25.93 10.34
CA GLY A 144 6.60 25.35 11.19
C GLY A 144 6.07 24.32 12.20
N ASN A 145 4.85 23.81 12.02
CA ASN A 145 4.23 22.80 12.89
C ASN A 145 4.21 21.40 12.27
N ALA A 146 4.88 21.22 11.15
CA ALA A 146 5.03 19.90 10.52
C ALA A 146 6.06 19.06 11.30
N VAL A 147 5.71 17.79 11.57
CA VAL A 147 6.64 16.81 12.10
C VAL A 147 7.36 16.14 10.95
N ASP A 148 8.69 16.11 10.98
CA ASP A 148 9.46 15.34 10.01
C ASP A 148 9.29 13.83 10.31
N PRO A 149 8.83 13.03 9.33
CA PRO A 149 8.60 11.60 9.55
C PRO A 149 9.89 10.83 9.90
N PHE A 150 11.02 11.21 9.33
CA PHE A 150 12.29 10.52 9.57
C PHE A 150 12.83 10.82 10.97
N GLU A 151 12.75 12.08 11.41
CA GLU A 151 13.09 12.43 12.79
C GLU A 151 12.18 11.74 13.80
N ALA A 152 10.90 11.60 13.49
CA ALA A 152 9.96 10.89 14.34
C ALA A 152 10.28 9.38 14.41
N LEU A 153 10.62 8.76 13.28
CA LEU A 153 11.03 7.35 13.20
C LEU A 153 12.30 7.09 14.00
N GLU A 154 13.31 7.95 13.86
CA GLU A 154 14.54 7.85 14.64
C GLU A 154 14.30 7.99 16.15
N LYS A 155 13.43 8.90 16.53
CA LYS A 155 13.17 9.22 17.94
C LYS A 155 12.29 8.20 18.67
N TYR A 156 11.26 7.69 18.00
CA TYR A 156 10.23 6.85 18.63
C TYR A 156 10.25 5.39 18.15
N GLY A 157 10.85 5.13 17.00
CA GLY A 157 10.75 3.85 16.32
C GLY A 157 9.44 3.67 15.54
N ALA A 158 9.52 2.93 14.44
CA ALA A 158 8.38 2.73 13.53
C ALA A 158 7.19 2.03 14.22
N ASP A 159 7.46 1.00 15.02
CA ASP A 159 6.40 0.21 15.66
C ASP A 159 5.63 1.02 16.71
N ALA A 160 6.30 1.89 17.46
CA ALA A 160 5.64 2.77 18.43
C ALA A 160 4.70 3.78 17.74
N ILE A 161 5.12 4.33 16.60
CA ILE A 161 4.30 5.24 15.80
C ILE A 161 3.10 4.51 15.20
N ARG A 162 3.31 3.32 14.63
CA ARG A 162 2.23 2.48 14.08
C ARG A 162 1.22 2.10 15.16
N TRP A 163 1.71 1.65 16.31
CA TRP A 163 0.86 1.34 17.47
C TRP A 163 0.01 2.53 17.90
N TYR A 164 0.64 3.70 18.00
CA TYR A 164 -0.07 4.93 18.34
C TYR A 164 -1.24 5.21 17.39
N PHE A 165 -1.03 5.12 16.10
CA PHE A 165 -2.10 5.36 15.13
C PHE A 165 -3.21 4.31 15.20
N TYR A 166 -2.90 3.08 15.52
CA TYR A 166 -3.91 2.03 15.64
C TYR A 166 -4.78 2.16 16.90
N ILE A 167 -4.19 2.55 18.03
CA ILE A 167 -4.92 2.58 19.30
C ILE A 167 -5.63 3.92 19.55
N ASN A 168 -5.17 5.02 18.95
CA ASN A 168 -5.61 6.37 19.29
C ASN A 168 -7.03 6.65 18.83
N SER A 169 -7.32 6.54 17.54
CA SER A 169 -8.64 6.85 16.97
C SER A 169 -8.95 6.01 15.73
N ALA A 170 -10.21 6.02 15.29
CA ALA A 170 -10.58 5.41 14.03
C ALA A 170 -9.82 6.07 12.87
N PRO A 171 -9.32 5.28 11.88
CA PRO A 171 -8.42 5.78 10.85
C PRO A 171 -9.03 6.87 9.96
N TRP A 172 -10.35 6.91 9.80
CA TRP A 172 -11.07 7.95 9.03
C TRP A 172 -11.28 9.26 9.78
N LEU A 173 -10.96 9.31 11.06
CA LEU A 173 -11.04 10.55 11.84
C LEU A 173 -9.70 11.29 11.81
N PRO A 174 -9.72 12.64 11.94
CA PRO A 174 -8.49 13.41 12.14
C PRO A 174 -7.72 12.90 13.37
N ASN A 175 -6.43 12.65 13.19
CA ASN A 175 -5.56 12.11 14.23
C ASN A 175 -4.50 13.13 14.64
N ARG A 176 -4.40 13.45 15.92
CA ARG A 176 -3.38 14.39 16.43
C ARG A 176 -2.10 13.61 16.68
N PHE A 177 -0.98 14.08 16.14
CA PHE A 177 0.32 13.50 16.46
C PHE A 177 0.86 14.12 17.74
N HIS A 178 1.03 13.29 18.75
CA HIS A 178 1.50 13.72 20.06
C HIS A 178 2.65 12.81 20.53
N GLY A 179 3.90 13.30 20.46
CA GLY A 179 5.09 12.49 20.73
C GLY A 179 5.14 11.85 22.12
N LYS A 180 4.61 12.52 23.16
CA LYS A 180 4.53 11.93 24.51
C LYS A 180 3.60 10.71 24.55
N ALA A 181 2.49 10.76 23.81
CA ALA A 181 1.55 9.64 23.76
C ALA A 181 2.14 8.44 22.98
N VAL A 182 2.95 8.70 21.93
CA VAL A 182 3.71 7.66 21.24
C VAL A 182 4.67 6.95 22.20
N GLN A 183 5.44 7.73 22.99
CA GLN A 183 6.35 7.15 23.99
C GLN A 183 5.61 6.39 25.11
N GLU A 184 4.43 6.85 25.50
CA GLU A 184 3.64 6.17 26.52
C GLU A 184 3.15 4.80 26.04
N GLY A 185 2.63 4.70 24.81
CA GLY A 185 2.27 3.41 24.20
C GLY A 185 3.45 2.46 24.05
N GLN A 186 4.61 2.99 23.65
CA GLN A 186 5.84 2.20 23.60
C GLN A 186 6.22 1.63 24.95
N ARG A 187 6.18 2.46 26.00
CA ARG A 187 6.57 2.05 27.36
C ARG A 187 5.58 1.08 27.99
N LYS A 188 4.28 1.36 27.89
CA LYS A 188 3.24 0.56 28.54
C LYS A 188 3.06 -0.78 27.83
N PHE A 189 2.62 -0.77 26.59
CA PHE A 189 2.29 -2.00 25.87
C PHE A 189 3.55 -2.77 25.45
N MET A 190 4.37 -2.17 24.58
CA MET A 190 5.54 -2.85 24.01
C MET A 190 6.57 -3.21 25.08
N GLY A 191 6.85 -2.30 26.00
CA GLY A 191 7.77 -2.53 27.10
C GLY A 191 7.31 -3.64 28.03
N THR A 192 6.03 -3.69 28.37
CA THR A 192 5.46 -4.77 29.20
C THR A 192 5.53 -6.12 28.49
N LEU A 193 5.13 -6.18 27.22
CA LEU A 193 5.21 -7.41 26.43
C LEU A 193 6.65 -7.91 26.31
N TRP A 194 7.58 -7.00 25.98
CA TRP A 194 9.00 -7.34 25.88
C TRP A 194 9.58 -7.85 27.19
N ASN A 195 9.31 -7.18 28.30
CA ASN A 195 9.81 -7.58 29.60
C ASN A 195 9.23 -8.92 30.05
N THR A 196 7.97 -9.19 29.76
CA THR A 196 7.33 -10.48 30.05
C THR A 196 8.01 -11.61 29.25
N TYR A 197 8.24 -11.37 27.98
CA TYR A 197 8.93 -12.33 27.12
C TYR A 197 10.40 -12.53 27.54
N ALA A 198 11.12 -11.46 27.81
CA ALA A 198 12.52 -11.51 28.25
C ALA A 198 12.67 -12.27 29.58
N PHE A 199 11.73 -12.06 30.51
CA PHE A 199 11.68 -12.81 31.77
C PHE A 199 11.51 -14.31 31.54
N PHE A 200 10.53 -14.68 30.69
CA PHE A 200 10.31 -16.06 30.32
C PHE A 200 11.56 -16.70 29.69
N VAL A 201 12.15 -16.06 28.69
CA VAL A 201 13.34 -16.56 27.99
C VAL A 201 14.54 -16.72 28.92
N LEU A 202 14.74 -15.75 29.82
CA LEU A 202 15.83 -15.83 30.80
C LEU A 202 15.76 -17.14 31.63
N TYR A 203 14.59 -17.41 32.20
CA TYR A 203 14.44 -18.59 33.06
C TYR A 203 14.34 -19.88 32.25
N ALA A 204 13.71 -19.85 31.09
CA ALA A 204 13.70 -21.00 30.17
C ALA A 204 15.12 -21.44 29.76
N ASN A 205 16.02 -20.47 29.53
CA ASN A 205 17.43 -20.78 29.22
C ASN A 205 18.18 -21.31 30.43
N ILE A 206 17.97 -20.78 31.65
CA ILE A 206 18.59 -21.27 32.88
C ILE A 206 18.18 -22.71 33.14
N ASP A 207 16.90 -23.03 32.97
CA ASP A 207 16.34 -24.36 33.25
C ASP A 207 16.52 -25.34 32.07
N ASN A 208 17.09 -24.88 30.94
CA ASN A 208 17.17 -25.66 29.70
C ASN A 208 15.78 -26.19 29.27
N PHE A 209 14.74 -25.34 29.43
CA PHE A 209 13.37 -25.69 29.14
C PHE A 209 13.14 -25.84 27.63
N ASP A 210 12.59 -26.97 27.24
CA ASP A 210 12.22 -27.27 25.85
C ASP A 210 10.73 -27.58 25.80
N ALA A 211 9.94 -26.59 25.32
CA ALA A 211 8.48 -26.67 25.24
C ALA A 211 7.99 -27.86 24.39
N THR A 212 8.80 -28.35 23.45
CA THR A 212 8.42 -29.47 22.57
C THR A 212 8.34 -30.82 23.31
N LYS A 213 8.94 -30.89 24.48
CA LYS A 213 8.93 -32.09 25.32
C LYS A 213 7.71 -32.24 26.22
N TYR A 214 6.85 -31.23 26.24
CA TYR A 214 5.69 -31.19 27.13
C TYR A 214 4.41 -31.02 26.32
N ALA A 215 3.40 -31.83 26.60
CA ALA A 215 2.05 -31.67 26.08
C ALA A 215 1.22 -30.84 27.05
N LEU A 216 0.43 -29.92 26.51
CA LEU A 216 -0.54 -29.16 27.29
C LEU A 216 -1.74 -30.07 27.65
N GLU A 217 -1.88 -30.45 28.91
CA GLU A 217 -2.99 -31.23 29.42
C GLU A 217 -3.95 -30.30 30.16
N TYR A 218 -4.94 -29.73 29.43
CA TYR A 218 -5.86 -28.71 29.95
C TYR A 218 -6.51 -29.12 31.29
N GLU A 219 -6.95 -30.36 31.42
CA GLU A 219 -7.66 -30.83 32.63
C GLU A 219 -6.77 -30.81 33.91
N LYS A 220 -5.45 -30.92 33.74
CA LYS A 220 -4.48 -30.89 34.82
C LYS A 220 -4.04 -29.49 35.21
N LEU A 221 -4.41 -28.47 34.44
CA LEU A 221 -3.99 -27.10 34.72
C LEU A 221 -4.63 -26.56 36.00
N PRO A 222 -3.89 -25.75 36.77
CA PRO A 222 -4.45 -24.93 37.84
C PRO A 222 -5.55 -23.98 37.33
N VAL A 223 -6.43 -23.57 38.24
CA VAL A 223 -7.56 -22.68 37.90
C VAL A 223 -7.10 -21.38 37.25
N MET A 224 -5.97 -20.82 37.73
CA MET A 224 -5.42 -19.58 37.17
C MET A 224 -4.97 -19.73 35.71
N ASP A 225 -4.34 -20.86 35.39
CA ASP A 225 -3.88 -21.13 34.02
C ASP A 225 -5.05 -21.38 33.08
N LYS A 226 -6.10 -22.11 33.56
CA LYS A 226 -7.36 -22.27 32.82
C LYS A 226 -8.03 -20.91 32.55
N TRP A 227 -8.05 -20.03 33.57
CA TRP A 227 -8.57 -18.68 33.43
C TRP A 227 -7.79 -17.86 32.42
N LEU A 228 -6.44 -17.91 32.47
CA LEU A 228 -5.57 -17.19 31.53
C LEU A 228 -5.80 -17.66 30.10
N LEU A 229 -5.86 -18.97 29.86
CA LEU A 229 -6.14 -19.52 28.53
C LEU A 229 -7.54 -19.14 28.02
N SER A 230 -8.55 -19.12 28.90
CA SER A 230 -9.88 -18.64 28.56
C SER A 230 -9.89 -17.17 28.16
N ARG A 231 -9.14 -16.32 28.90
CA ARG A 231 -8.98 -14.88 28.56
C ARG A 231 -8.26 -14.71 27.24
N LEU A 232 -7.19 -15.47 27.01
CA LEU A 232 -6.43 -15.44 25.76
C LEU A 232 -7.32 -15.81 24.54
N ASN A 233 -8.10 -16.88 24.65
CA ASN A 233 -9.02 -17.26 23.57
C ASN A 233 -10.10 -16.22 23.31
N THR A 234 -10.62 -15.59 24.36
CA THR A 234 -11.57 -14.48 24.23
C THR A 234 -10.91 -13.29 23.54
N LEU A 235 -9.67 -12.96 23.91
CA LEU A 235 -8.89 -11.89 23.30
C LEU A 235 -8.66 -12.15 21.80
N VAL A 236 -8.19 -13.35 21.46
CA VAL A 236 -7.97 -13.74 20.04
C VAL A 236 -9.25 -13.55 19.23
N LYS A 237 -10.40 -14.08 19.73
CA LYS A 237 -11.68 -13.91 19.07
C LYS A 237 -12.07 -12.43 18.90
N THR A 238 -11.94 -11.63 19.94
CA THR A 238 -12.29 -10.21 19.92
C THR A 238 -11.44 -9.43 18.92
N VAL A 239 -10.13 -9.71 18.86
CA VAL A 239 -9.20 -9.05 17.94
C VAL A 239 -9.51 -9.46 16.50
N ASP A 240 -9.67 -10.75 16.23
CA ASP A 240 -10.00 -11.31 14.93
C ASP A 240 -11.29 -10.70 14.35
N GLU A 241 -12.38 -10.78 15.11
CA GLU A 241 -13.68 -10.20 14.73
C GLU A 241 -13.61 -8.67 14.54
N SER A 242 -12.81 -7.97 15.33
CA SER A 242 -12.65 -6.52 15.21
C SER A 242 -11.88 -6.16 13.95
N LEU A 243 -10.82 -6.89 13.61
CA LEU A 243 -10.02 -6.65 12.41
C LEU A 243 -10.81 -7.01 11.14
N GLU A 244 -11.58 -8.09 11.15
CA GLU A 244 -12.45 -8.48 10.03
C GLU A 244 -13.44 -7.36 9.65
N HIS A 245 -13.86 -6.57 10.63
CA HIS A 245 -14.77 -5.44 10.43
C HIS A 245 -14.07 -4.08 10.41
N TYR A 246 -12.76 -4.03 10.22
CA TYR A 246 -11.94 -2.81 10.21
C TYR A 246 -12.06 -1.94 11.48
N ARG A 247 -12.44 -2.53 12.63
CA ARG A 247 -12.51 -1.86 13.94
C ARG A 247 -11.15 -1.87 14.63
N ILE A 248 -10.16 -1.28 13.98
CA ILE A 248 -8.75 -1.33 14.36
C ILE A 248 -8.50 -0.82 15.79
N PRO A 249 -9.07 0.32 16.24
CA PRO A 249 -8.85 0.79 17.61
C PRO A 249 -9.42 -0.15 18.68
N GLU A 250 -10.52 -0.86 18.38
CA GLU A 250 -11.10 -1.83 19.30
C GLU A 250 -10.17 -3.03 19.47
N ALA A 251 -9.65 -3.55 18.37
CA ALA A 251 -8.64 -4.62 18.38
C ALA A 251 -7.38 -4.21 19.17
N ALA A 252 -6.83 -3.03 18.87
CA ALA A 252 -5.63 -2.53 19.54
C ALA A 252 -5.85 -2.32 21.04
N ARG A 253 -6.99 -1.76 21.46
CA ARG A 253 -7.32 -1.57 22.87
C ARG A 253 -7.62 -2.86 23.61
N ALA A 254 -8.06 -3.90 22.92
CA ALA A 254 -8.24 -5.21 23.53
C ALA A 254 -6.89 -5.89 23.82
N LEU A 255 -5.85 -5.57 23.03
CA LEU A 255 -4.48 -6.08 23.21
C LEU A 255 -3.73 -5.32 24.31
N ASP A 256 -4.01 -4.02 24.57
CA ASP A 256 -3.36 -3.17 25.57
C ASP A 256 -3.83 -3.54 26.99
#